data_dce5597c1052a29a17633ae5b9e1e9f4
#
_entry.id   dce5597c1052a29a17633ae5b9e1e9f4
#
_cell.length_a   1.000
_cell.length_b   1.000
_cell.length_c   1.000
_cell.angle_alpha   90.00
_cell.angle_beta   90.00
_cell.angle_gamma   90.00
#
_symmetry.space_group_name_H-M   'P 1'
#
loop_
_entity.id
_entity.type
_entity.pdbx_description
1 polymer ?
#
loop_
_entity_poly.entity_id
_entity_poly.type
_entity_poly.pdbx_seq_one_letter_code
_entity_poly.pdbx_strand_id
1 'polypeptide(L)'
;MKNVRVLDCTLRDGGRIINCAFPDQEIRQLSHRLANAKIDIVEIGFLRDYHDVTYTGDSTFFTDVDQMIPFIDKDKKNTMYVAFIDYGMFDFSSLKAYDGRSIDGIRFGFTKKNYAEHKDDILRCMSIIKEKGYKLFIQGVNSLNYSDLEILELVSMVNDVHPYSFGIVDTYGAMYMDDVDRIYGLIDNNMKKDICINFHSHNNYQLSFAFAQEVIKLSRCRCVDRGPAC
;
A
#
# COMPACT_ATOMS: atom_id res chain seq x y z
N MET A 1 -18.81 -16.34 3.37
CA MET A 1 -17.78 -15.75 4.25
C MET A 1 -17.30 -14.44 3.64
N LYS A 2 -17.09 -13.39 4.42
CA LYS A 2 -16.53 -12.14 3.93
C LYS A 2 -15.08 -12.39 3.52
N ASN A 3 -14.68 -12.06 2.29
CA ASN A 3 -13.31 -12.23 1.82
C ASN A 3 -12.45 -11.06 2.34
N VAL A 4 -11.95 -11.16 3.55
CA VAL A 4 -10.95 -10.24 4.09
C VAL A 4 -9.57 -10.71 3.65
N ARG A 5 -8.75 -9.82 3.10
CA ARG A 5 -7.35 -10.07 2.77
C ARG A 5 -6.46 -9.39 3.79
N VAL A 6 -5.37 -10.07 4.15
CA VAL A 6 -4.36 -9.54 5.06
C VAL A 6 -3.14 -9.14 4.23
N LEU A 7 -2.70 -7.90 4.41
CA LEU A 7 -1.44 -7.40 3.87
C LEU A 7 -0.42 -7.28 5.01
N ASP A 8 0.75 -7.86 4.83
CA ASP A 8 1.91 -7.65 5.70
C ASP A 8 2.83 -6.59 5.10
N CYS A 9 3.22 -5.60 5.89
CA CYS A 9 4.14 -4.54 5.49
C CYS A 9 5.36 -4.43 6.41
N THR A 10 5.73 -5.53 7.08
CA THR A 10 6.89 -5.58 7.97
C THR A 10 8.17 -5.14 7.28
N LEU A 11 8.42 -5.64 6.06
CA LEU A 11 9.62 -5.32 5.28
C LEU A 11 9.65 -3.87 4.76
N ARG A 12 8.50 -3.21 4.69
CA ARG A 12 8.40 -1.82 4.22
C ARG A 12 8.22 -0.86 5.40
N ASP A 13 7.05 -0.85 6.03
CA ASP A 13 6.70 0.13 7.06
C ASP A 13 7.39 -0.19 8.38
N GLY A 14 7.39 -1.45 8.79
CA GLY A 14 8.15 -1.92 9.94
C GLY A 14 9.66 -1.69 9.81
N GLY A 15 10.17 -1.71 8.59
CA GLY A 15 11.57 -1.43 8.27
C GLY A 15 12.02 0.00 8.58
N ARG A 16 11.11 0.97 8.68
CA ARG A 16 11.46 2.37 8.98
C ARG A 16 12.26 2.51 10.28
N ILE A 17 12.04 1.64 11.26
CA ILE A 17 12.73 1.65 12.56
C ILE A 17 14.24 1.40 12.39
N ILE A 18 14.62 0.59 11.41
CA ILE A 18 16.01 0.22 11.10
C ILE A 18 16.47 0.81 9.77
N ASN A 19 15.83 1.87 9.31
CA ASN A 19 16.11 2.50 8.01
C ASN A 19 16.07 1.49 6.84
N CYS A 20 15.16 0.52 6.92
CA CYS A 20 14.99 -0.57 5.94
C CYS A 20 16.25 -1.41 5.70
N ALA A 21 17.20 -1.41 6.64
CA ALA A 21 18.44 -2.18 6.58
C ALA A 21 18.17 -3.62 7.03
N PHE A 22 17.62 -4.42 6.12
CA PHE A 22 17.43 -5.86 6.30
C PHE A 22 18.46 -6.63 5.52
N PRO A 23 19.19 -7.59 6.13
CA PRO A 23 20.01 -8.53 5.38
C PRO A 23 19.19 -9.29 4.34
N ASP A 24 19.73 -9.49 3.14
CA ASP A 24 19.05 -10.19 2.05
C ASP A 24 18.53 -11.58 2.48
N GLN A 25 19.26 -12.26 3.34
CA GLN A 25 18.84 -13.55 3.90
C GLN A 25 17.56 -13.42 4.75
N GLU A 26 17.44 -12.34 5.54
CA GLU A 26 16.26 -12.10 6.38
C GLU A 26 15.05 -11.71 5.55
N ILE A 27 15.24 -10.86 4.52
CA ILE A 27 14.17 -10.49 3.57
C ILE A 27 13.60 -11.78 2.95
N ARG A 28 14.48 -12.65 2.43
CA ARG A 28 14.09 -13.92 1.81
C ARG A 28 13.35 -14.83 2.79
N GLN A 29 13.90 -15.01 4.01
CA GLN A 29 13.29 -15.88 5.01
C GLN A 29 11.92 -15.37 5.45
N LEU A 30 11.78 -14.06 5.72
CA LEU A 30 10.51 -13.47 6.15
C LEU A 30 9.46 -13.56 5.05
N SER A 31 9.80 -13.16 3.83
CA SER A 31 8.91 -13.25 2.67
C SER A 31 8.38 -14.68 2.48
N HIS A 32 9.28 -15.67 2.55
CA HIS A 32 8.93 -17.09 2.41
C HIS A 32 8.03 -17.60 3.55
N ARG A 33 8.30 -17.20 4.80
CA ARG A 33 7.46 -17.55 5.96
C ARG A 33 6.06 -16.95 5.85
N LEU A 34 5.95 -15.70 5.40
CA LEU A 34 4.65 -15.03 5.19
C LEU A 34 3.83 -15.74 4.11
N ALA A 35 4.46 -16.09 2.98
CA ALA A 35 3.82 -16.87 1.92
C ALA A 35 3.38 -18.27 2.40
N ASN A 36 4.20 -18.97 3.18
CA ASN A 36 3.85 -20.25 3.80
C ASN A 36 2.69 -20.12 4.80
N ALA A 37 2.63 -19.01 5.53
CA ALA A 37 1.52 -18.70 6.43
C ALA A 37 0.24 -18.26 5.68
N LYS A 38 0.27 -18.25 4.33
CA LYS A 38 -0.84 -17.86 3.46
C LYS A 38 -1.32 -16.42 3.68
N ILE A 39 -0.36 -15.52 3.95
CA ILE A 39 -0.65 -14.07 3.91
C ILE A 39 -1.01 -13.71 2.48
N ASP A 40 -2.13 -13.01 2.30
CA ASP A 40 -2.70 -12.72 0.98
C ASP A 40 -1.82 -11.76 0.17
N ILE A 41 -1.24 -10.76 0.84
CA ILE A 41 -0.42 -9.71 0.20
C ILE A 41 0.81 -9.45 1.06
N VAL A 42 2.00 -9.45 0.45
CA VAL A 42 3.28 -9.13 1.11
C VAL A 42 3.88 -7.89 0.45
N GLU A 43 4.07 -6.83 1.23
CA GLU A 43 4.76 -5.62 0.79
C GLU A 43 6.26 -5.79 1.02
N ILE A 44 7.02 -6.01 -0.09
CA ILE A 44 8.41 -6.44 -0.03
C ILE A 44 9.38 -5.30 0.30
N GLY A 45 8.96 -4.05 0.13
CA GLY A 45 9.76 -2.87 0.42
C GLY A 45 9.29 -1.65 -0.35
N PHE A 46 10.18 -0.66 -0.42
CA PHE A 46 10.00 0.54 -1.24
C PHE A 46 10.61 0.37 -2.62
N LEU A 47 9.99 0.99 -3.61
CA LEU A 47 10.61 1.27 -4.89
C LEU A 47 10.96 2.77 -4.93
N ARG A 48 12.25 3.09 -4.91
CA ARG A 48 12.82 4.43 -4.82
C ARG A 48 14.06 4.53 -5.68
N ASP A 49 14.16 5.56 -6.49
CA ASP A 49 15.38 5.91 -7.22
C ASP A 49 15.84 7.33 -6.92
N TYR A 50 15.52 7.82 -5.72
CA TYR A 50 15.85 9.16 -5.28
C TYR A 50 17.36 9.37 -5.31
N HIS A 51 17.78 10.34 -6.15
CA HIS A 51 19.13 10.87 -6.35
C HIS A 51 20.26 10.11 -5.61
N ASP A 52 21.08 9.37 -6.35
CA ASP A 52 22.30 8.69 -5.87
C ASP A 52 22.12 7.46 -4.97
N VAL A 53 20.90 6.93 -4.80
CA VAL A 53 20.72 5.66 -4.10
C VAL A 53 21.06 4.51 -5.06
N THR A 54 22.20 3.87 -4.84
CA THR A 54 22.55 2.62 -5.51
C THR A 54 22.12 1.47 -4.61
N TYR A 55 21.29 0.56 -5.13
CA TYR A 55 20.97 -0.67 -4.40
C TYR A 55 22.20 -1.56 -4.33
N THR A 56 22.66 -1.84 -3.12
CA THR A 56 23.86 -2.68 -2.85
C THR A 56 23.53 -3.98 -2.14
N GLY A 57 22.24 -4.32 -2.00
CA GLY A 57 21.79 -5.43 -1.16
C GLY A 57 21.54 -4.99 0.29
N ASP A 58 21.14 -5.95 1.13
CA ASP A 58 20.88 -5.77 2.57
C ASP A 58 19.95 -4.57 2.89
N SER A 59 18.96 -4.35 2.03
CA SER A 59 18.00 -3.27 2.18
C SER A 59 16.69 -3.58 1.47
N THR A 60 15.58 -3.06 2.02
CA THR A 60 14.27 -3.06 1.34
C THR A 60 13.95 -1.73 0.63
N PHE A 61 14.96 -0.87 0.39
CA PHE A 61 14.89 0.22 -0.57
C PHE A 61 15.44 -0.25 -1.93
N PHE A 62 14.55 -0.61 -2.83
CA PHE A 62 14.90 -1.06 -4.18
C PHE A 62 14.82 0.09 -5.16
N THR A 63 15.67 0.07 -6.19
CA THR A 63 15.66 1.05 -7.29
C THR A 63 15.07 0.50 -8.59
N ASP A 64 14.88 -0.83 -8.64
CA ASP A 64 14.31 -1.52 -9.80
C ASP A 64 13.51 -2.74 -9.34
N VAL A 65 12.43 -3.04 -10.04
CA VAL A 65 11.55 -4.18 -9.72
C VAL A 65 12.22 -5.55 -9.83
N ASP A 66 13.24 -5.69 -10.68
CA ASP A 66 13.97 -6.95 -10.85
C ASP A 66 14.80 -7.30 -9.62
N GLN A 67 15.24 -6.31 -8.84
CA GLN A 67 15.97 -6.52 -7.58
C GLN A 67 15.13 -7.24 -6.53
N MET A 68 13.80 -7.20 -6.66
CA MET A 68 12.87 -7.88 -5.76
C MET A 68 12.69 -9.37 -6.09
N ILE A 69 13.01 -9.81 -7.32
CA ILE A 69 12.82 -11.19 -7.79
C ILE A 69 13.39 -12.23 -6.83
N PRO A 70 14.62 -12.07 -6.28
CA PRO A 70 15.20 -13.07 -5.38
C PRO A 70 14.42 -13.30 -4.08
N PHE A 71 13.54 -12.37 -3.71
CA PHE A 71 12.79 -12.39 -2.45
C PHE A 71 11.33 -12.84 -2.61
N ILE A 72 10.91 -13.12 -3.84
CA ILE A 72 9.53 -13.44 -4.21
C ILE A 72 9.38 -14.94 -4.47
N ASP A 73 8.41 -15.57 -3.84
CA ASP A 73 8.08 -16.98 -4.05
C ASP A 73 6.89 -17.11 -4.99
N LYS A 74 7.16 -17.17 -6.29
CA LYS A 74 6.11 -17.30 -7.33
C LYS A 74 5.45 -18.71 -7.36
N ASP A 75 6.02 -19.69 -6.71
CA ASP A 75 5.40 -21.01 -6.56
C ASP A 75 4.21 -20.97 -5.59
N LYS A 76 4.16 -19.96 -4.72
CA LYS A 76 3.05 -19.70 -3.79
C LYS A 76 1.96 -18.85 -4.47
N LYS A 77 1.15 -19.49 -5.32
CA LYS A 77 0.09 -18.86 -6.13
C LYS A 77 -0.96 -18.04 -5.37
N ASN A 78 -0.99 -18.15 -4.03
CA ASN A 78 -2.01 -17.49 -3.19
C ASN A 78 -1.52 -16.17 -2.56
N THR A 79 -0.25 -15.83 -2.69
CA THR A 79 0.33 -14.59 -2.14
C THR A 79 0.63 -13.61 -3.28
N MET A 80 0.10 -12.40 -3.17
CA MET A 80 0.42 -11.29 -4.05
C MET A 80 1.59 -10.50 -3.44
N TYR A 81 2.55 -10.12 -4.26
CA TYR A 81 3.67 -9.28 -3.81
C TYR A 81 3.50 -7.87 -4.34
N VAL A 82 3.76 -6.89 -3.47
CA VAL A 82 3.64 -5.46 -3.82
C VAL A 82 4.84 -4.68 -3.31
N ALA A 83 5.07 -3.50 -3.87
CA ALA A 83 6.02 -2.52 -3.36
C ALA A 83 5.35 -1.16 -3.18
N PHE A 84 5.92 -0.33 -2.33
CA PHE A 84 5.41 1.00 -2.06
C PHE A 84 6.25 2.06 -2.81
N ILE A 85 5.56 3.03 -3.40
CA ILE A 85 6.16 4.23 -3.99
C ILE A 85 5.55 5.45 -3.30
N ASP A 86 6.37 6.29 -2.68
CA ASP A 86 5.98 7.64 -2.29
C ASP A 86 6.03 8.56 -3.52
N TYR A 87 5.02 9.40 -3.72
CA TYR A 87 5.03 10.40 -4.79
C TYR A 87 6.30 11.28 -4.72
N GLY A 88 6.96 11.44 -5.87
CA GLY A 88 8.19 12.22 -6.00
C GLY A 88 9.47 11.46 -5.62
N MET A 89 9.39 10.16 -5.25
CA MET A 89 10.53 9.36 -4.83
C MET A 89 10.95 8.29 -5.84
N PHE A 90 10.34 8.28 -7.03
CA PHE A 90 10.65 7.31 -8.08
C PHE A 90 10.40 7.89 -9.46
N ASP A 91 11.34 7.68 -10.40
CA ASP A 91 11.16 8.03 -11.81
C ASP A 91 10.35 6.95 -12.53
N PHE A 92 9.07 7.25 -12.78
CA PHE A 92 8.17 6.33 -13.47
C PHE A 92 8.56 6.02 -14.91
N SER A 93 9.48 6.80 -15.53
CA SER A 93 10.00 6.48 -16.87
C SER A 93 10.85 5.22 -16.86
N SER A 94 11.49 4.89 -15.73
CA SER A 94 12.30 3.69 -15.52
C SER A 94 11.47 2.45 -15.16
N LEU A 95 10.17 2.60 -14.85
CA LEU A 95 9.32 1.48 -14.44
C LEU A 95 9.19 0.45 -15.57
N LYS A 96 9.73 -0.75 -15.35
CA LYS A 96 9.60 -1.87 -16.28
C LYS A 96 8.15 -2.38 -16.35
N ALA A 97 7.76 -2.93 -17.47
CA ALA A 97 6.47 -3.59 -17.60
C ALA A 97 6.40 -4.85 -16.74
N TYR A 98 5.21 -5.13 -16.20
CA TYR A 98 4.94 -6.37 -15.46
C TYR A 98 5.14 -7.59 -16.36
N ASP A 99 5.98 -8.51 -15.93
CA ASP A 99 6.30 -9.75 -16.67
C ASP A 99 6.00 -11.02 -15.87
N GLY A 100 5.37 -10.90 -14.71
CA GLY A 100 5.01 -12.01 -13.83
C GLY A 100 6.13 -12.55 -12.95
N ARG A 101 7.37 -12.06 -13.07
CA ARG A 101 8.51 -12.55 -12.26
C ARG A 101 8.72 -11.79 -10.96
N SER A 102 8.44 -10.48 -10.99
CA SER A 102 8.59 -9.58 -9.85
C SER A 102 7.26 -9.34 -9.14
N ILE A 103 7.07 -8.16 -8.54
CA ILE A 103 5.87 -7.75 -7.81
C ILE A 103 4.64 -7.71 -8.72
N ASP A 104 3.46 -7.95 -8.14
CA ASP A 104 2.18 -7.99 -8.84
C ASP A 104 1.46 -6.62 -8.84
N GLY A 105 1.87 -5.74 -7.92
CA GLY A 105 1.21 -4.46 -7.76
C GLY A 105 2.09 -3.41 -7.09
N ILE A 106 1.66 -2.17 -7.22
CA ILE A 106 2.32 -1.00 -6.66
C ILE A 106 1.33 -0.27 -5.75
N ARG A 107 1.73 -0.03 -4.51
CA ARG A 107 1.04 0.83 -3.56
C ARG A 107 1.63 2.23 -3.70
N PHE A 108 0.83 3.15 -4.24
CA PHE A 108 1.25 4.50 -4.55
C PHE A 108 0.67 5.47 -3.52
N GLY A 109 1.56 6.08 -2.73
CA GLY A 109 1.22 7.01 -1.66
C GLY A 109 1.50 8.46 -2.02
N PHE A 110 0.57 9.34 -1.63
CA PHE A 110 0.73 10.80 -1.74
C PHE A 110 0.02 11.49 -0.58
N THR A 111 0.54 12.66 -0.19
CA THR A 111 -0.07 13.50 0.84
C THR A 111 -1.16 14.40 0.23
N LYS A 112 -2.02 14.96 1.10
CA LYS A 112 -2.99 16.00 0.71
C LYS A 112 -2.32 17.16 -0.03
N LYS A 113 -1.14 17.61 0.46
CA LYS A 113 -0.36 18.68 -0.17
C LYS A 113 0.07 18.29 -1.58
N ASN A 114 0.67 17.10 -1.74
CA ASN A 114 1.07 16.62 -3.06
C ASN A 114 -0.11 16.61 -4.04
N TYR A 115 -1.26 16.11 -3.59
CA TYR A 115 -2.46 16.04 -4.44
C TYR A 115 -2.98 17.42 -4.85
N ALA A 116 -2.98 18.38 -3.93
CA ALA A 116 -3.41 19.74 -4.22
C ALA A 116 -2.48 20.47 -5.21
N GLU A 117 -1.17 20.26 -5.11
CA GLU A 117 -0.17 20.96 -5.90
C GLU A 117 0.17 20.26 -7.23
N HIS A 118 0.01 18.92 -7.31
CA HIS A 118 0.53 18.10 -8.42
C HIS A 118 -0.47 17.06 -8.93
N LYS A 119 -1.76 17.36 -8.89
CA LYS A 119 -2.83 16.42 -9.22
C LYS A 119 -2.64 15.72 -10.58
N ASP A 120 -2.34 16.48 -11.62
CA ASP A 120 -2.20 15.95 -12.99
C ASP A 120 -1.01 14.99 -13.11
N ASP A 121 0.09 15.31 -12.44
CA ASP A 121 1.26 14.44 -12.42
C ASP A 121 1.01 13.15 -11.62
N ILE A 122 0.31 13.24 -10.49
CA ILE A 122 -0.13 12.08 -9.70
C ILE A 122 -1.01 11.16 -10.54
N LEU A 123 -1.97 11.72 -11.29
CA LEU A 123 -2.82 10.96 -12.20
C LEU A 123 -2.02 10.30 -13.33
N ARG A 124 -1.02 11.00 -13.87
CA ARG A 124 -0.09 10.47 -14.87
C ARG A 124 0.70 9.28 -14.31
N CYS A 125 1.24 9.38 -13.09
CA CYS A 125 1.93 8.28 -12.43
C CYS A 125 1.02 7.05 -12.26
N MET A 126 -0.22 7.25 -11.82
CA MET A 126 -1.21 6.17 -11.70
C MET A 126 -1.50 5.49 -13.05
N SER A 127 -1.62 6.27 -14.12
CA SER A 127 -1.82 5.73 -15.47
C SER A 127 -0.64 4.87 -15.90
N ILE A 128 0.59 5.35 -15.68
CA ILE A 128 1.81 4.58 -16.00
C ILE A 128 1.83 3.24 -15.25
N ILE A 129 1.52 3.22 -13.95
CA ILE A 129 1.47 1.97 -13.16
C ILE A 129 0.51 0.96 -13.81
N LYS A 130 -0.69 1.40 -14.19
CA LYS A 130 -1.70 0.56 -14.82
C LYS A 130 -1.30 0.11 -16.23
N GLU A 131 -0.78 1.01 -17.05
CA GLU A 131 -0.29 0.74 -18.41
C GLU A 131 0.86 -0.26 -18.42
N LYS A 132 1.71 -0.22 -17.39
CA LYS A 132 2.78 -1.21 -17.18
C LYS A 132 2.27 -2.56 -16.69
N GLY A 133 0.97 -2.71 -16.42
CA GLY A 133 0.32 -3.98 -16.06
C GLY A 133 0.27 -4.30 -14.57
N TYR A 134 0.70 -3.39 -13.70
CA TYR A 134 0.65 -3.59 -12.24
C TYR A 134 -0.74 -3.29 -11.67
N LYS A 135 -1.13 -4.03 -10.62
CA LYS A 135 -2.27 -3.66 -9.80
C LYS A 135 -1.95 -2.37 -9.04
N LEU A 136 -2.78 -1.36 -9.21
CA LEU A 136 -2.62 -0.07 -8.53
C LEU A 136 -3.38 -0.08 -7.20
N PHE A 137 -2.66 0.24 -6.12
CA PHE A 137 -3.23 0.51 -4.79
C PHE A 137 -3.00 1.99 -4.48
N ILE A 138 -4.04 2.76 -4.28
CA ILE A 138 -3.94 4.19 -3.95
C ILE A 138 -3.95 4.38 -2.43
N GLN A 139 -3.01 5.17 -1.92
CA GLN A 139 -2.86 5.48 -0.50
C GLN A 139 -2.90 7.00 -0.28
N GLY A 140 -4.06 7.52 0.15
CA GLY A 140 -4.18 8.91 0.62
C GLY A 140 -3.57 9.03 2.02
N VAL A 141 -2.30 9.41 2.10
CA VAL A 141 -1.54 9.44 3.37
C VAL A 141 -2.18 10.42 4.34
N ASN A 142 -2.32 10.01 5.61
CA ASN A 142 -2.93 10.75 6.70
C ASN A 142 -4.38 11.17 6.41
N SER A 143 -5.27 10.16 6.41
CA SER A 143 -6.69 10.34 6.10
C SER A 143 -7.41 11.33 7.02
N LEU A 144 -6.93 11.55 8.24
CA LEU A 144 -7.47 12.56 9.17
C LEU A 144 -7.29 14.00 8.69
N ASN A 145 -6.31 14.28 7.83
CA ASN A 145 -6.06 15.63 7.32
C ASN A 145 -7.06 16.08 6.25
N TYR A 146 -7.87 15.17 5.73
CA TYR A 146 -8.85 15.48 4.70
C TYR A 146 -10.20 15.79 5.33
N SER A 147 -10.83 16.89 4.89
CA SER A 147 -12.24 17.15 5.15
C SER A 147 -13.13 16.15 4.40
N ASP A 148 -14.41 16.09 4.76
CA ASP A 148 -15.36 15.19 4.11
C ASP A 148 -15.47 15.47 2.60
N LEU A 149 -15.47 16.75 2.19
CA LEU A 149 -15.51 17.13 0.77
C LEU A 149 -14.27 16.67 0.03
N GLU A 150 -13.08 16.81 0.62
CA GLU A 150 -11.83 16.35 0.03
C GLU A 150 -11.75 14.82 -0.07
N ILE A 151 -12.31 14.08 0.91
CA ILE A 151 -12.46 12.62 0.81
C ILE A 151 -13.38 12.26 -0.36
N LEU A 152 -14.49 12.95 -0.53
CA LEU A 152 -15.42 12.73 -1.65
C LEU A 152 -14.79 13.05 -3.01
N GLU A 153 -13.96 14.11 -3.09
CA GLU A 153 -13.18 14.42 -4.29
C GLU A 153 -12.17 13.31 -4.62
N LEU A 154 -11.46 12.79 -3.60
CA LEU A 154 -10.57 11.64 -3.76
C LEU A 154 -11.33 10.40 -4.24
N VAL A 155 -12.50 10.13 -3.66
CA VAL A 155 -13.34 8.99 -4.07
C VAL A 155 -13.82 9.14 -5.51
N SER A 156 -14.17 10.35 -5.95
CA SER A 156 -14.50 10.61 -7.35
C SER A 156 -13.33 10.27 -8.27
N MET A 157 -12.13 10.77 -7.95
CA MET A 157 -10.91 10.45 -8.68
C MET A 157 -10.62 8.95 -8.69
N VAL A 158 -10.76 8.28 -7.54
CA VAL A 158 -10.58 6.81 -7.41
C VAL A 158 -11.56 6.06 -8.30
N ASN A 159 -12.80 6.50 -8.38
CA ASN A 159 -13.80 5.91 -9.27
C ASN A 159 -13.44 6.05 -10.76
N ASP A 160 -12.82 7.16 -11.16
CA ASP A 160 -12.38 7.39 -12.53
C ASP A 160 -11.12 6.57 -12.87
N VAL A 161 -10.14 6.58 -11.98
CA VAL A 161 -8.89 5.82 -12.13
C VAL A 161 -9.14 4.31 -12.08
N HIS A 162 -10.11 3.87 -11.28
CA HIS A 162 -10.48 2.47 -11.10
C HIS A 162 -9.30 1.57 -10.69
N PRO A 163 -8.69 1.82 -9.51
CA PRO A 163 -7.57 1.03 -9.01
C PRO A 163 -8.01 -0.33 -8.46
N TYR A 164 -7.06 -1.17 -8.12
CA TYR A 164 -7.33 -2.41 -7.36
C TYR A 164 -7.86 -2.10 -5.97
N SER A 165 -7.29 -1.12 -5.28
CA SER A 165 -7.80 -0.68 -3.96
C SER A 165 -7.50 0.78 -3.66
N PHE A 166 -8.30 1.33 -2.72
CA PHE A 166 -8.09 2.65 -2.12
C PHE A 166 -7.97 2.52 -0.59
N GLY A 167 -6.98 3.22 -0.01
CA GLY A 167 -6.58 3.07 1.39
C GLY A 167 -7.05 4.17 2.31
N ILE A 168 -7.62 3.78 3.45
CA ILE A 168 -7.74 4.61 4.65
C ILE A 168 -6.45 4.44 5.43
N VAL A 169 -5.71 5.55 5.66
CA VAL A 169 -4.38 5.53 6.28
C VAL A 169 -4.37 6.35 7.56
N ASP A 170 -4.27 5.68 8.69
CA ASP A 170 -4.04 6.30 9.99
C ASP A 170 -2.53 6.44 10.23
N THR A 171 -1.92 7.41 9.55
CA THR A 171 -0.47 7.60 9.48
C THR A 171 0.20 7.80 10.84
N TYR A 172 -0.51 8.39 11.79
CA TYR A 172 0.04 8.70 13.11
C TYR A 172 -0.54 7.82 14.23
N GLY A 173 -1.43 6.87 13.91
CA GLY A 173 -2.13 6.07 14.90
C GLY A 173 -2.97 6.94 15.83
N ALA A 174 -3.59 7.99 15.30
CA ALA A 174 -4.27 9.05 16.04
C ALA A 174 -5.77 9.11 15.79
N MET A 175 -6.32 8.17 15.02
CA MET A 175 -7.76 8.03 14.84
C MET A 175 -8.46 7.57 16.13
N TYR A 176 -9.72 7.96 16.26
CA TYR A 176 -10.69 7.35 17.16
C TYR A 176 -11.72 6.54 16.36
N MET A 177 -12.56 5.78 17.05
CA MET A 177 -13.55 4.91 16.37
C MET A 177 -14.50 5.70 15.46
N ASP A 178 -14.95 6.86 15.94
CA ASP A 178 -15.85 7.74 15.17
C ASP A 178 -15.20 8.23 13.85
N ASP A 179 -13.87 8.43 13.83
CA ASP A 179 -13.14 8.79 12.61
C ASP A 179 -13.13 7.63 11.63
N VAL A 180 -12.91 6.41 12.13
CA VAL A 180 -12.92 5.20 11.30
C VAL A 180 -14.29 5.01 10.67
N ASP A 181 -15.35 5.09 11.45
CA ASP A 181 -16.74 4.91 10.99
C ASP A 181 -17.13 5.99 9.97
N ARG A 182 -16.77 7.25 10.24
CA ARG A 182 -17.03 8.39 9.36
C ARG A 182 -16.32 8.23 8.02
N ILE A 183 -15.00 8.05 8.05
CA ILE A 183 -14.17 7.97 6.83
C ILE A 183 -14.55 6.73 6.02
N TYR A 184 -14.72 5.58 6.69
CA TYR A 184 -15.14 4.36 6.03
C TYR A 184 -16.51 4.53 5.37
N GLY A 185 -17.48 5.10 6.08
CA GLY A 185 -18.81 5.35 5.56
C GLY A 185 -18.83 6.27 4.34
N LEU A 186 -18.04 7.37 4.36
CA LEU A 186 -17.91 8.27 3.21
C LEU A 186 -17.37 7.53 1.98
N ILE A 187 -16.32 6.73 2.16
CA ILE A 187 -15.70 5.98 1.08
C ILE A 187 -16.63 4.86 0.58
N ASP A 188 -17.15 4.01 1.47
CA ASP A 188 -17.95 2.85 1.06
C ASP A 188 -19.27 3.25 0.36
N ASN A 189 -19.88 4.36 0.77
CA ASN A 189 -21.13 4.80 0.17
C ASN A 189 -20.96 5.44 -1.20
N ASN A 190 -19.79 5.98 -1.52
CA ASN A 190 -19.55 6.75 -2.73
C ASN A 190 -18.57 6.09 -3.72
N MET A 191 -17.82 5.08 -3.29
CA MET A 191 -16.88 4.36 -4.14
C MET A 191 -17.54 3.19 -4.87
N LYS A 192 -17.11 2.89 -6.11
CA LYS A 192 -17.53 1.72 -6.88
C LYS A 192 -17.27 0.43 -6.09
N LYS A 193 -18.22 -0.50 -6.11
CA LYS A 193 -18.22 -1.68 -5.21
C LYS A 193 -17.21 -2.77 -5.59
N ASP A 194 -16.64 -2.70 -6.75
CA ASP A 194 -15.57 -3.59 -7.25
C ASP A 194 -14.17 -3.07 -6.91
N ILE A 195 -14.02 -1.85 -6.38
CA ILE A 195 -12.79 -1.32 -5.83
C ILE A 195 -12.69 -1.73 -4.35
N CYS A 196 -11.57 -2.35 -3.96
CA CYS A 196 -11.36 -2.74 -2.57
C CYS A 196 -11.03 -1.53 -1.69
N ILE A 197 -11.61 -1.50 -0.48
CA ILE A 197 -11.14 -0.59 0.57
C ILE A 197 -10.05 -1.32 1.34
N ASN A 198 -8.88 -0.71 1.51
CA ASN A 198 -7.88 -1.17 2.46
C ASN A 198 -7.81 -0.22 3.67
N PHE A 199 -7.42 -0.75 4.80
CA PHE A 199 -7.23 -0.01 6.04
C PHE A 199 -5.82 -0.25 6.54
N HIS A 200 -5.05 0.83 6.69
CA HIS A 200 -3.68 0.83 7.22
C HIS A 200 -3.62 1.71 8.46
N SER A 201 -3.34 1.12 9.61
CA SER A 201 -3.34 1.81 10.88
C SER A 201 -2.04 1.60 11.64
N HIS A 202 -1.49 2.67 12.19
CA HIS A 202 -0.43 2.62 13.20
C HIS A 202 -1.03 2.50 14.61
N ASN A 203 -0.27 1.89 15.53
CA ASN A 203 -0.80 1.52 16.85
C ASN A 203 -0.40 2.50 17.96
N ASN A 204 -0.25 3.79 17.67
CA ASN A 204 0.20 4.78 18.63
C ASN A 204 -0.74 4.88 19.86
N TYR A 205 -2.06 4.96 19.64
CA TYR A 205 -3.05 4.92 20.71
C TYR A 205 -3.44 3.49 21.12
N GLN A 206 -2.77 2.47 20.61
CA GLN A 206 -3.05 1.05 20.84
C GLN A 206 -4.46 0.60 20.45
N LEU A 207 -5.08 1.29 19.49
CA LEU A 207 -6.44 1.03 19.00
C LEU A 207 -6.48 0.35 17.63
N SER A 208 -5.34 0.16 16.96
CA SER A 208 -5.31 -0.34 15.57
C SER A 208 -5.98 -1.70 15.41
N PHE A 209 -5.85 -2.59 16.39
CA PHE A 209 -6.53 -3.90 16.37
C PHE A 209 -8.05 -3.76 16.45
N ALA A 210 -8.56 -2.88 17.32
CA ALA A 210 -9.99 -2.60 17.42
C ALA A 210 -10.54 -1.99 16.13
N PHE A 211 -9.82 -1.06 15.53
CA PHE A 211 -10.17 -0.45 14.23
C PHE A 211 -10.20 -1.47 13.10
N ALA A 212 -9.20 -2.36 13.04
CA ALA A 212 -9.20 -3.43 12.05
C ALA A 212 -10.43 -4.35 12.19
N GLN A 213 -10.84 -4.68 13.42
CA GLN A 213 -12.05 -5.46 13.66
C GLN A 213 -13.31 -4.70 13.21
N GLU A 214 -13.39 -3.39 13.47
CA GLU A 214 -14.54 -2.60 13.06
C GLU A 214 -14.63 -2.49 11.54
N VAL A 215 -13.54 -2.17 10.87
CA VAL A 215 -13.49 -2.15 9.40
C VAL A 215 -13.88 -3.50 8.79
N ILE A 216 -13.47 -4.63 9.41
CA ILE A 216 -13.91 -5.96 8.98
C ILE A 216 -15.43 -6.14 9.13
N LYS A 217 -16.04 -5.62 10.17
CA LYS A 217 -17.50 -5.68 10.36
C LYS A 217 -18.23 -4.81 9.34
N LEU A 218 -17.75 -3.59 9.13
CA LEU A 218 -18.33 -2.63 8.18
C LEU A 218 -18.15 -3.09 6.74
N SER A 219 -17.05 -3.81 6.45
CA SER A 219 -16.62 -4.07 5.09
C SER A 219 -17.59 -4.94 4.30
N ARG A 220 -17.85 -4.51 3.06
CA ARG A 220 -18.54 -5.29 2.03
C ARG A 220 -17.55 -6.03 1.12
N CYS A 221 -16.41 -5.40 0.80
CA CYS A 221 -15.28 -5.98 0.04
C CYS A 221 -13.94 -5.50 0.63
N ARG A 222 -12.70 -6.17 0.46
CA ARG A 222 -11.97 -6.36 1.70
C ARG A 222 -10.49 -6.63 1.53
N CYS A 223 -9.70 -5.57 1.63
CA CYS A 223 -8.30 -5.68 2.02
C CYS A 223 -8.12 -4.95 3.35
N VAL A 224 -7.66 -5.64 4.38
CA VAL A 224 -7.21 -5.03 5.63
C VAL A 224 -5.70 -5.18 5.69
N ASP A 225 -5.01 -4.04 5.65
CA ASP A 225 -3.58 -3.98 5.90
C ASP A 225 -3.36 -4.09 7.41
N ARG A 226 -2.70 -5.13 7.84
CA ARG A 226 -2.10 -5.14 9.17
C ARG A 226 -0.70 -4.58 9.00
N GLY A 227 -0.54 -3.31 9.37
CA GLY A 227 0.78 -2.80 9.69
C GLY A 227 1.38 -3.64 10.81
N PRO A 228 2.71 -3.71 10.93
CA PRO A 228 3.31 -4.38 12.06
C PRO A 228 2.71 -3.76 13.33
N ALA A 229 2.30 -4.63 14.25
CA ALA A 229 2.03 -4.19 15.60
C ALA A 229 3.35 -3.64 16.14
N CYS A 230 3.50 -2.33 16.09
CA CYS A 230 4.59 -1.65 16.78
C CYS A 230 4.33 -1.67 18.27
#